data_b7f96ffdab324d9da817494ccc256e60
#
_entry.id   b7f96ffdab324d9da817494ccc256e60
#
_cell.length_a   1.000
_cell.length_b   1.000
_cell.length_c   1.000
_cell.angle_alpha   90.00
_cell.angle_beta   90.00
_cell.angle_gamma   90.00
#
_symmetry.space_group_name_H-M   'P 1'
#
loop_
_entity.id
_entity.type
_entity.pdbx_description
1 polymer ?
#
loop_
_entity_poly.entity_id
_entity_poly.type
_entity_poly.pdbx_seq_one_letter_code
_entity_poly.pdbx_strand_id
1 'polypeptide(L)'
;MIGVTGPNASGKGEVCTYLERIGFVVHSLSDVIRDEAAARELPPHREHLIRIGNELRAEDGPGALARRILPKLGARAVVDSIRQPAEVAVLRELPQFLLLGVTAPVELRFQRALSRARPGDPQTLEAFIGREAEENSDNPAAQQLDATFALVDHVVDNGEDLEALQTTVQQLLLRLGVNTARICG
;
A
#
# COMPACT_ATOMS: atom_id res chain seq x y z
N MET A 1 12.11 7.42 -5.27
CA MET A 1 11.35 6.23 -4.79
C MET A 1 9.89 6.59 -4.61
N ILE A 2 9.00 5.61 -4.73
CA ILE A 2 7.55 5.85 -4.67
C ILE A 2 6.94 4.97 -3.58
N GLY A 3 6.21 5.57 -2.64
CA GLY A 3 5.33 4.88 -1.72
C GLY A 3 3.90 4.85 -2.27
N VAL A 4 3.16 3.79 -2.01
CA VAL A 4 1.75 3.66 -2.39
C VAL A 4 0.91 3.30 -1.18
N THR A 5 -0.11 4.12 -0.91
CA THR A 5 -1.09 3.91 0.16
C THR A 5 -2.52 4.12 -0.34
N GLY A 6 -3.50 3.78 0.46
CA GLY A 6 -4.91 3.98 0.15
C GLY A 6 -5.79 2.84 0.67
N PRO A 7 -7.11 3.04 0.69
CA PRO A 7 -8.06 2.09 1.24
C PRO A 7 -8.11 0.77 0.48
N ASN A 8 -8.79 -0.21 1.06
CA ASN A 8 -8.94 -1.53 0.46
C ASN A 8 -9.63 -1.43 -0.91
N ALA A 9 -9.17 -2.23 -1.88
CA ALA A 9 -9.70 -2.28 -3.26
C ALA A 9 -9.68 -0.93 -4.04
N SER A 10 -8.90 0.08 -3.60
CA SER A 10 -8.75 1.35 -4.32
C SER A 10 -7.99 1.24 -5.66
N GLY A 11 -7.29 0.12 -5.91
CA GLY A 11 -6.52 -0.09 -7.14
C GLY A 11 -5.01 0.13 -6.99
N LYS A 12 -4.48 0.14 -5.77
CA LYS A 12 -3.02 0.21 -5.52
C LYS A 12 -2.23 -0.81 -6.34
N GLY A 13 -2.74 -2.04 -6.42
CA GLY A 13 -2.09 -3.10 -7.22
C GLY A 13 -1.95 -2.74 -8.69
N GLU A 14 -2.95 -2.10 -9.30
CA GLU A 14 -2.90 -1.66 -10.70
C GLU A 14 -1.84 -0.56 -10.89
N VAL A 15 -1.74 0.38 -9.93
CA VAL A 15 -0.67 1.39 -9.93
C VAL A 15 0.70 0.72 -9.81
N CYS A 16 0.87 -0.23 -8.91
CA CYS A 16 2.12 -0.99 -8.75
C CYS A 16 2.47 -1.75 -10.03
N THR A 17 1.53 -2.47 -10.63
CA THR A 17 1.73 -3.18 -11.91
C THR A 17 2.12 -2.23 -13.05
N TYR A 18 1.50 -1.04 -13.11
CA TYR A 18 1.91 -0.03 -14.10
C TYR A 18 3.36 0.43 -13.86
N LEU A 19 3.73 0.72 -12.60
CA LEU A 19 5.09 1.14 -12.23
C LEU A 19 6.13 0.04 -12.54
N GLU A 20 5.81 -1.23 -12.31
CA GLU A 20 6.67 -2.36 -12.70
C GLU A 20 6.91 -2.39 -14.21
N ARG A 21 5.87 -2.18 -15.01
CA ARG A 21 5.99 -2.17 -16.49
C ARG A 21 6.91 -1.06 -17.00
N ILE A 22 7.08 0.02 -16.28
CA ILE A 22 8.00 1.12 -16.61
C ILE A 22 9.34 1.03 -15.87
N GLY A 23 9.67 -0.13 -15.27
CA GLY A 23 10.98 -0.46 -14.73
C GLY A 23 11.21 -0.11 -13.27
N PHE A 24 10.16 0.00 -12.46
CA PHE A 24 10.29 0.02 -11.01
C PHE A 24 10.27 -1.40 -10.44
N VAL A 25 10.88 -1.58 -9.28
CA VAL A 25 10.81 -2.82 -8.50
C VAL A 25 9.85 -2.61 -7.34
N VAL A 26 8.77 -3.39 -7.30
CA VAL A 26 7.75 -3.29 -6.25
C VAL A 26 8.11 -4.17 -5.07
N HIS A 27 8.06 -3.59 -3.89
CA HIS A 27 8.19 -4.24 -2.60
C HIS A 27 6.95 -3.94 -1.77
N SER A 28 6.44 -4.93 -1.04
CA SER A 28 5.28 -4.72 -0.17
C SER A 28 5.63 -4.86 1.30
N LEU A 29 5.19 -3.92 2.14
CA LEU A 29 5.31 -4.06 3.59
C LEU A 29 4.53 -5.27 4.10
N SER A 30 3.50 -5.70 3.37
CA SER A 30 2.77 -6.93 3.67
C SER A 30 3.61 -8.20 3.47
N ASP A 31 4.65 -8.16 2.62
CA ASP A 31 5.52 -9.31 2.42
C ASP A 31 6.44 -9.52 3.62
N VAL A 32 6.87 -8.45 4.28
CA VAL A 32 7.61 -8.56 5.57
C VAL A 32 6.80 -9.35 6.59
N ILE A 33 5.47 -9.12 6.64
CA ILE A 33 4.58 -9.84 7.55
C ILE A 33 4.40 -11.30 7.09
N ARG A 34 4.29 -11.54 5.78
CA ARG A 34 4.17 -12.91 5.23
C ARG A 34 5.44 -13.73 5.43
N ASP A 35 6.61 -13.11 5.24
CA ASP A 35 7.91 -13.74 5.50
C ASP A 35 8.00 -14.15 6.97
N GLU A 36 7.56 -13.29 7.89
CA GLU A 36 7.52 -13.58 9.33
C GLU A 36 6.51 -14.70 9.65
N ALA A 37 5.31 -14.67 9.02
CA ALA A 37 4.33 -15.74 9.19
C ALA A 37 4.89 -17.08 8.74
N ALA A 38 5.58 -17.12 7.59
CA ALA A 38 6.23 -18.32 7.07
C ALA A 38 7.35 -18.81 8.00
N ALA A 39 8.17 -17.92 8.54
CA ALA A 39 9.21 -18.25 9.51
C ALA A 39 8.65 -18.85 10.82
N ARG A 40 7.42 -18.47 11.18
CA ARG A 40 6.69 -19.02 12.35
C ARG A 40 5.82 -20.24 12.01
N GLU A 41 5.89 -20.74 10.76
CA GLU A 41 5.06 -21.86 10.27
C GLU A 41 3.54 -21.59 10.42
N LEU A 42 3.12 -20.32 10.36
CA LEU A 42 1.73 -19.91 10.49
C LEU A 42 1.08 -19.74 9.10
N PRO A 43 -0.15 -20.25 8.89
CA PRO A 43 -0.86 -20.04 7.65
C PRO A 43 -1.15 -18.52 7.45
N PRO A 44 -1.06 -18.00 6.20
CA PRO A 44 -1.18 -16.58 5.92
C PRO A 44 -2.64 -16.08 5.91
N HIS A 45 -3.42 -16.50 6.90
CA HIS A 45 -4.77 -16.00 7.13
C HIS A 45 -4.72 -14.54 7.59
N ARG A 46 -5.71 -13.74 7.19
CA ARG A 46 -5.78 -12.30 7.47
C ARG A 46 -5.56 -11.96 8.94
N GLU A 47 -6.21 -12.70 9.85
CA GLU A 47 -6.09 -12.49 11.31
C GLU A 47 -4.66 -12.69 11.81
N HIS A 48 -3.96 -13.73 11.33
CA HIS A 48 -2.56 -13.97 11.67
C HIS A 48 -1.67 -12.85 11.17
N LEU A 49 -1.89 -12.38 9.93
CA LEU A 49 -1.09 -11.31 9.35
C LEU A 49 -1.30 -9.98 10.09
N ILE A 50 -2.53 -9.66 10.50
CA ILE A 50 -2.82 -8.46 11.31
C ILE A 50 -2.10 -8.57 12.65
N ARG A 51 -2.24 -9.71 13.34
CA ARG A 51 -1.59 -9.95 14.65
C ARG A 51 -0.07 -9.81 14.54
N ILE A 52 0.57 -10.50 13.59
CA ILE A 52 2.02 -10.44 13.39
C ILE A 52 2.47 -9.01 13.10
N GLY A 53 1.75 -8.30 12.22
CA GLY A 53 2.08 -6.91 11.92
C GLY A 53 2.00 -6.00 13.15
N ASN A 54 1.02 -6.22 14.02
CA ASN A 54 0.88 -5.48 15.28
C ASN A 54 1.98 -5.85 16.28
N GLU A 55 2.33 -7.14 16.41
CA GLU A 55 3.45 -7.62 17.24
C GLU A 55 4.77 -6.99 16.80
N LEU A 56 5.10 -7.03 15.51
CA LEU A 56 6.32 -6.43 14.97
C LEU A 56 6.42 -4.93 15.25
N ARG A 57 5.29 -4.22 15.16
CA ARG A 57 5.24 -2.78 15.48
C ARG A 57 5.31 -2.50 16.97
N ALA A 58 4.75 -3.38 17.81
CA ALA A 58 4.84 -3.25 19.24
C ALA A 58 6.27 -3.49 19.77
N GLU A 59 6.98 -4.45 19.17
CA GLU A 59 8.36 -4.83 19.53
C GLU A 59 9.38 -3.82 19.04
N ASP A 60 9.35 -3.50 17.73
CA ASP A 60 10.37 -2.70 17.04
C ASP A 60 9.92 -1.25 16.78
N GLY A 61 8.73 -0.86 17.28
CA GLY A 61 8.10 0.44 17.06
C GLY A 61 7.29 0.54 15.75
N PRO A 62 6.42 1.56 15.62
CA PRO A 62 5.41 1.63 14.56
C PRO A 62 5.99 1.70 13.13
N GLY A 63 7.24 2.10 12.96
CA GLY A 63 7.95 2.08 11.66
C GLY A 63 8.69 0.77 11.34
N ALA A 64 8.51 -0.30 12.13
CA ALA A 64 9.26 -1.56 12.01
C ALA A 64 9.27 -2.16 10.62
N LEU A 65 8.11 -2.23 9.96
CA LEU A 65 8.01 -2.84 8.62
C LEU A 65 8.79 -2.05 7.57
N ALA A 66 8.72 -0.72 7.63
CA ALA A 66 9.49 0.13 6.74
C ALA A 66 11.00 -0.04 6.96
N ARG A 67 11.47 -0.04 8.21
CA ARG A 67 12.91 -0.29 8.51
C ARG A 67 13.39 -1.64 8.00
N ARG A 68 12.59 -2.70 8.11
CA ARG A 68 12.95 -4.04 7.65
C ARG A 68 13.07 -4.17 6.14
N ILE A 69 12.40 -3.29 5.37
CA ILE A 69 12.46 -3.32 3.91
C ILE A 69 13.58 -2.43 3.34
N LEU A 70 14.08 -1.43 4.08
CA LEU A 70 15.10 -0.49 3.60
C LEU A 70 16.29 -1.16 2.90
N PRO A 71 16.88 -2.24 3.43
CA PRO A 71 18.06 -2.89 2.80
C PRO A 71 17.76 -3.52 1.43
N LYS A 72 16.46 -3.73 1.10
CA LYS A 72 16.01 -4.32 -0.17
C LYS A 72 15.75 -3.27 -1.25
N LEU A 73 15.68 -1.97 -0.87
CA LEU A 73 15.22 -0.90 -1.77
C LEU A 73 16.36 -0.40 -2.67
N GLY A 74 16.15 -0.50 -3.98
CA GLY A 74 17.00 0.15 -5.00
C GLY A 74 16.51 1.54 -5.37
N ALA A 75 17.22 2.22 -6.27
CA ALA A 75 16.91 3.59 -6.70
C ALA A 75 15.51 3.75 -7.34
N ARG A 76 15.01 2.72 -7.99
CA ARG A 76 13.67 2.68 -8.63
C ARG A 76 12.73 1.76 -7.87
N ALA A 77 12.70 1.87 -6.56
CA ALA A 77 11.80 1.08 -5.74
C ALA A 77 10.42 1.72 -5.61
N VAL A 78 9.39 0.87 -5.58
CA VAL A 78 8.04 1.17 -5.11
C VAL A 78 7.81 0.41 -3.80
N VAL A 79 7.27 1.08 -2.80
CA VAL A 79 6.87 0.46 -1.52
C VAL A 79 5.34 0.50 -1.42
N ASP A 80 4.70 -0.66 -1.50
CA ASP A 80 3.24 -0.81 -1.36
C ASP A 80 2.84 -1.17 0.07
N SER A 81 1.55 -1.05 0.33
CA SER A 81 0.91 -1.44 1.60
C SER A 81 1.36 -0.63 2.81
N ILE A 82 1.74 0.63 2.62
CA ILE A 82 2.03 1.58 3.70
C ILE A 82 0.72 1.91 4.42
N ARG A 83 0.68 1.73 5.76
CA ARG A 83 -0.54 1.86 6.56
C ARG A 83 -0.33 2.56 7.89
N GLN A 84 0.87 3.11 8.12
CA GLN A 84 1.24 3.79 9.35
C GLN A 84 1.98 5.09 9.05
N PRO A 85 1.67 6.21 9.73
CA PRO A 85 2.44 7.45 9.62
C PRO A 85 3.93 7.28 9.91
N ALA A 86 4.27 6.41 10.86
CA ALA A 86 5.66 6.12 11.20
C ALA A 86 6.41 5.36 10.08
N GLU A 87 5.71 4.53 9.28
CA GLU A 87 6.29 3.92 8.09
C GLU A 87 6.62 4.98 7.03
N VAL A 88 5.73 5.98 6.86
CA VAL A 88 5.97 7.14 5.99
C VAL A 88 7.18 7.94 6.47
N ALA A 89 7.28 8.20 7.78
CA ALA A 89 8.41 8.96 8.35
C ALA A 89 9.75 8.26 8.07
N VAL A 90 9.83 6.94 8.25
CA VAL A 90 11.05 6.15 7.93
C VAL A 90 11.38 6.23 6.44
N LEU A 91 10.39 6.08 5.55
CA LEU A 91 10.61 6.11 4.11
C LEU A 91 10.96 7.51 3.60
N ARG A 92 10.50 8.57 4.26
CA ARG A 92 10.86 9.97 3.93
C ARG A 92 12.30 10.34 4.24
N GLU A 93 13.03 9.52 4.98
CA GLU A 93 14.49 9.67 5.14
C GLU A 93 15.25 9.33 3.84
N LEU A 94 14.60 8.60 2.93
CA LEU A 94 15.17 8.26 1.64
C LEU A 94 15.09 9.45 0.67
N PRO A 95 16.15 9.70 -0.13
CA PRO A 95 16.15 10.83 -1.06
C PRO A 95 15.04 10.71 -2.11
N GLN A 96 14.34 11.82 -2.35
CA GLN A 96 13.27 11.92 -3.36
C GLN A 96 12.14 10.89 -3.16
N PHE A 97 11.80 10.54 -1.92
CA PHE A 97 10.63 9.71 -1.64
C PHE A 97 9.35 10.49 -1.90
N LEU A 98 8.42 9.86 -2.60
CA LEU A 98 7.11 10.41 -2.94
C LEU A 98 6.02 9.43 -2.50
N LEU A 99 5.03 9.86 -1.74
CA LEU A 99 3.90 9.05 -1.31
C LEU A 99 2.68 9.32 -2.18
N LEU A 100 2.22 8.31 -2.92
CA LEU A 100 1.00 8.34 -3.71
C LEU A 100 -0.17 7.73 -2.92
N GLY A 101 -1.26 8.48 -2.77
CA GLY A 101 -2.52 7.98 -2.26
C GLY A 101 -3.44 7.56 -3.40
N VAL A 102 -3.86 6.30 -3.44
CA VAL A 102 -4.83 5.81 -4.43
C VAL A 102 -6.20 5.71 -3.80
N THR A 103 -7.18 6.38 -4.38
CA THR A 103 -8.57 6.38 -3.89
C THR A 103 -9.56 5.98 -4.98
N ALA A 104 -10.76 5.58 -4.58
CA ALA A 104 -11.92 5.36 -5.42
C ALA A 104 -13.20 5.41 -4.55
N PRO A 105 -14.38 5.69 -5.11
CA PRO A 105 -15.65 5.62 -4.38
C PRO A 105 -15.85 4.28 -3.66
N VAL A 106 -16.40 4.32 -2.46
CA VAL A 106 -16.50 3.12 -1.60
C VAL A 106 -17.34 2.01 -2.23
N GLU A 107 -18.41 2.37 -2.95
CA GLU A 107 -19.26 1.44 -3.67
C GLU A 107 -18.47 0.69 -4.76
N LEU A 108 -17.65 1.42 -5.52
CA LEU A 108 -16.79 0.83 -6.55
C LEU A 108 -15.72 -0.08 -5.92
N ARG A 109 -15.13 0.35 -4.80
CA ARG A 109 -14.16 -0.47 -4.06
C ARG A 109 -14.79 -1.76 -3.53
N PHE A 110 -16.02 -1.69 -3.02
CA PHE A 110 -16.77 -2.85 -2.59
C PHE A 110 -17.04 -3.82 -3.74
N GLN A 111 -17.50 -3.32 -4.91
CA GLN A 111 -17.72 -4.15 -6.10
C GLN A 111 -16.42 -4.84 -6.55
N ARG A 112 -15.30 -4.12 -6.55
CA ARG A 112 -13.97 -4.68 -6.86
C ARG A 112 -13.55 -5.75 -5.83
N ALA A 113 -13.87 -5.56 -4.54
CA ALA A 113 -13.60 -6.55 -3.51
C ALA A 113 -14.42 -7.83 -3.71
N LEU A 114 -15.71 -7.71 -4.04
CA LEU A 114 -16.56 -8.85 -4.37
C LEU A 114 -16.04 -9.61 -5.60
N SER A 115 -15.68 -8.88 -6.67
CA SER A 115 -15.20 -9.49 -7.92
C SER A 115 -13.91 -10.29 -7.75
N ARG A 116 -12.99 -9.85 -6.87
CA ARG A 116 -11.74 -10.60 -6.59
C ARG A 116 -11.96 -11.81 -5.67
N ALA A 117 -13.12 -11.92 -5.00
CA ALA A 117 -13.59 -13.06 -4.21
C ALA A 117 -12.55 -13.65 -3.24
N ARG A 118 -11.83 -12.81 -2.50
CA ARG A 118 -10.87 -13.30 -1.50
C ARG A 118 -11.61 -13.93 -0.32
N PRO A 119 -11.15 -15.08 0.19
CA PRO A 119 -11.75 -15.69 1.37
C PRO A 119 -11.82 -14.70 2.54
N GLY A 120 -13.00 -14.57 3.15
CA GLY A 120 -13.25 -13.67 4.26
C GLY A 120 -13.49 -12.20 3.89
N ASP A 121 -13.56 -11.82 2.60
CA ASP A 121 -14.00 -10.49 2.22
C ASP A 121 -15.50 -10.29 2.55
N PRO A 122 -15.89 -9.09 3.04
CA PRO A 122 -17.28 -8.77 3.36
C PRO A 122 -18.19 -8.92 2.14
N GLN A 123 -19.40 -9.41 2.38
CA GLN A 123 -20.40 -9.66 1.34
C GLN A 123 -21.47 -8.55 1.24
N THR A 124 -21.45 -7.58 2.16
CA THR A 124 -22.29 -6.39 2.13
C THR A 124 -21.48 -5.12 2.23
N LEU A 125 -21.99 -4.02 1.70
CA LEU A 125 -21.34 -2.72 1.74
C LEU A 125 -21.12 -2.23 3.18
N GLU A 126 -22.15 -2.43 4.05
CA GLU A 126 -22.06 -2.04 5.46
C GLU A 126 -20.95 -2.80 6.19
N ALA A 127 -20.83 -4.11 5.95
CA ALA A 127 -19.76 -4.92 6.53
C ALA A 127 -18.39 -4.55 5.97
N PHE A 128 -18.32 -4.11 4.70
CA PHE A 128 -17.08 -3.62 4.09
C PHE A 128 -16.61 -2.31 4.75
N ILE A 129 -17.52 -1.34 4.91
CA ILE A 129 -17.25 -0.07 5.58
C ILE A 129 -16.89 -0.29 7.05
N GLY A 130 -17.66 -1.13 7.76
CA GLY A 130 -17.40 -1.45 9.17
C GLY A 130 -16.01 -2.04 9.38
N ARG A 131 -15.58 -2.95 8.50
CA ARG A 131 -14.24 -3.52 8.55
C ARG A 131 -13.14 -2.49 8.29
N GLU A 132 -13.34 -1.56 7.36
CA GLU A 132 -12.36 -0.49 7.14
C GLU A 132 -12.21 0.40 8.39
N ALA A 133 -13.33 0.70 9.05
CA ALA A 133 -13.33 1.46 10.29
C ALA A 133 -12.60 0.71 11.44
N GLU A 134 -12.80 -0.59 11.56
CA GLU A 134 -12.11 -1.44 12.56
C GLU A 134 -10.60 -1.52 12.32
N GLU A 135 -10.18 -1.54 11.05
CA GLU A 135 -8.75 -1.56 10.67
C GLU A 135 -8.08 -0.20 10.85
N ASN A 136 -8.85 0.88 10.90
CA ASN A 136 -8.35 2.23 11.07
C ASN A 136 -8.41 2.63 12.55
N SER A 137 -7.36 2.34 13.28
CA SER A 137 -7.29 2.46 14.74
C SER A 137 -6.36 3.60 15.18
N ASP A 138 -6.69 4.26 16.29
CA ASP A 138 -5.80 5.24 16.95
C ASP A 138 -4.61 4.58 17.67
N ASN A 139 -4.57 3.26 17.76
CA ASN A 139 -3.46 2.53 18.38
C ASN A 139 -2.21 2.60 17.48
N PRO A 140 -1.07 3.14 17.95
CA PRO A 140 0.17 3.23 17.17
C PRO A 140 0.75 1.89 16.68
N ALA A 141 0.39 0.78 17.32
CA ALA A 141 0.79 -0.56 16.88
C ALA A 141 -0.14 -1.15 15.81
N ALA A 142 -1.35 -0.61 15.67
CA ALA A 142 -2.33 -1.05 14.68
C ALA A 142 -2.21 -0.25 13.36
N GLN A 143 -3.10 -0.47 12.42
CA GLN A 143 -3.14 0.30 11.19
C GLN A 143 -3.80 1.67 11.44
N GLN A 144 -3.25 2.71 10.83
CA GLN A 144 -3.73 4.10 10.91
C GLN A 144 -3.85 4.66 9.49
N LEU A 145 -4.73 4.06 8.70
CA LEU A 145 -4.76 4.33 7.26
C LEU A 145 -5.17 5.77 6.94
N ASP A 146 -6.14 6.34 7.64
CA ASP A 146 -6.60 7.72 7.39
C ASP A 146 -5.50 8.73 7.74
N ALA A 147 -4.82 8.55 8.87
CA ALA A 147 -3.68 9.36 9.25
C ALA A 147 -2.51 9.22 8.25
N THR A 148 -2.32 8.01 7.71
CA THR A 148 -1.31 7.76 6.66
C THR A 148 -1.71 8.42 5.35
N PHE A 149 -2.99 8.34 4.97
CA PHE A 149 -3.50 8.95 3.75
C PHE A 149 -3.46 10.48 3.80
N ALA A 150 -3.59 11.09 4.98
CA ALA A 150 -3.43 12.53 5.16
C ALA A 150 -1.99 13.03 4.88
N LEU A 151 -1.00 12.13 4.81
CA LEU A 151 0.41 12.44 4.53
C LEU A 151 0.78 12.31 3.06
N VAL A 152 -0.14 11.95 2.16
CA VAL A 152 0.17 11.74 0.74
C VAL A 152 0.60 13.05 0.06
N ASP A 153 1.58 12.95 -0.80
CA ASP A 153 2.05 14.08 -1.60
C ASP A 153 1.14 14.32 -2.80
N HIS A 154 0.58 13.23 -3.38
CA HIS A 154 -0.38 13.30 -4.47
C HIS A 154 -1.44 12.21 -4.36
N VAL A 155 -2.68 12.58 -4.69
CA VAL A 155 -3.81 11.66 -4.78
C VAL A 155 -4.03 11.24 -6.23
N VAL A 156 -4.18 9.95 -6.44
CA VAL A 156 -4.57 9.33 -7.72
C VAL A 156 -5.99 8.81 -7.52
N ASP A 157 -6.96 9.43 -8.17
CA ASP A 157 -8.33 8.96 -8.23
C ASP A 157 -8.44 7.81 -9.24
N ASN A 158 -9.01 6.70 -8.80
CA ASN A 158 -9.28 5.50 -9.59
C ASN A 158 -10.79 5.22 -9.63
N GLY A 159 -11.60 6.27 -9.84
CA GLY A 159 -13.04 6.18 -10.01
C GLY A 159 -13.49 5.73 -11.41
N GLU A 160 -12.59 5.72 -12.37
CA GLU A 160 -12.84 5.37 -13.77
C GLU A 160 -12.23 4.01 -14.13
N ASP A 161 -11.90 3.82 -15.40
CA ASP A 161 -11.31 2.59 -15.93
C ASP A 161 -9.78 2.52 -15.74
N LEU A 162 -9.20 1.39 -16.11
CA LEU A 162 -7.78 1.13 -15.99
C LEU A 162 -6.92 2.04 -16.87
N GLU A 163 -7.39 2.42 -18.05
CA GLU A 163 -6.66 3.28 -18.99
C GLU A 163 -6.57 4.71 -18.46
N ALA A 164 -7.65 5.23 -17.90
CA ALA A 164 -7.69 6.51 -17.20
C ALA A 164 -6.73 6.54 -16.01
N LEU A 165 -6.71 5.47 -15.18
CA LEU A 165 -5.78 5.32 -14.08
C LEU A 165 -4.32 5.40 -14.55
N GLN A 166 -3.97 4.61 -15.58
CA GLN A 166 -2.61 4.57 -16.11
C GLN A 166 -2.18 5.92 -16.68
N THR A 167 -3.08 6.59 -17.40
CA THR A 167 -2.86 7.93 -17.93
C THR A 167 -2.61 8.94 -16.82
N THR A 168 -3.42 8.92 -15.76
CA THR A 168 -3.28 9.79 -14.59
C THR A 168 -1.93 9.58 -13.91
N VAL A 169 -1.53 8.33 -13.66
CA VAL A 169 -0.23 8.01 -13.06
C VAL A 169 0.92 8.46 -13.97
N GLN A 170 0.84 8.22 -15.28
CA GLN A 170 1.86 8.63 -16.24
C GLN A 170 2.05 10.15 -16.25
N GLN A 171 0.96 10.89 -16.35
CA GLN A 171 1.00 12.37 -16.34
C GLN A 171 1.58 12.93 -15.06
N LEU A 172 1.22 12.33 -13.91
CA LEU A 172 1.77 12.71 -12.62
C LEU A 172 3.29 12.51 -12.59
N LEU A 173 3.77 11.33 -12.99
CA LEU A 173 5.21 11.02 -13.02
C LEU A 173 5.99 11.97 -13.93
N LEU A 174 5.44 12.29 -15.11
CA LEU A 174 6.06 13.24 -16.05
C LEU A 174 6.16 14.65 -15.44
N ARG A 175 5.11 15.13 -14.77
CA ARG A 175 5.12 16.45 -14.07
C ARG A 175 6.16 16.51 -12.95
N LEU A 176 6.41 15.39 -12.30
CA LEU A 176 7.40 15.26 -11.22
C LEU A 176 8.82 14.98 -11.73
N GLY A 177 9.03 14.97 -13.05
CA GLY A 177 10.33 14.69 -13.64
C GLY A 177 10.82 13.26 -13.42
N VAL A 178 9.93 12.34 -13.07
CA VAL A 178 10.27 10.92 -12.92
C VAL A 178 10.44 10.32 -14.31
N ASN A 179 11.62 9.77 -14.59
CA ASN A 179 11.89 9.11 -15.87
C ASN A 179 11.01 7.87 -16.03
N THR A 180 10.07 7.92 -16.97
CA THR A 180 9.14 6.84 -17.30
C THR A 180 9.64 5.97 -18.48
N ALA A 181 10.77 6.30 -19.09
CA ALA A 181 11.37 5.47 -20.14
C ALA A 181 11.84 4.15 -19.51
N ARG A 182 11.49 3.03 -20.17
CA ARG A 182 12.06 1.72 -19.80
C ARG A 182 13.58 1.83 -19.91
N ILE A 183 14.28 1.45 -18.86
CA ILE A 183 15.70 1.14 -18.99
C ILE A 183 15.73 -0.23 -19.70
N CYS A 184 15.92 -0.21 -21.03
CA CYS A 184 16.26 -1.42 -21.77
C CYS A 184 17.66 -1.83 -21.29
N GLY A 185 17.71 -2.85 -20.47
CA GLY A 185 18.93 -3.57 -20.09
C GLY A 185 18.79 -4.99 -20.56
#